data_706ab963ac1538c6cc4bc7a15c57a0b1
#
_entry.id   706ab963ac1538c6cc4bc7a15c57a0b1
#
_cell.length_a   1.000
_cell.length_b   1.000
_cell.length_c   1.000
_cell.angle_alpha   90.00
_cell.angle_beta   90.00
_cell.angle_gamma   90.00
#
_symmetry.space_group_name_H-M   'P 1'
#
loop_
_entity.id
_entity.type
_entity.pdbx_description
1 polymer ?
#
loop_
_entity_poly.entity_id
_entity_poly.type
_entity_poly.pdbx_seq_one_letter_code
_entity_poly.pdbx_strand_id
1 'polypeptide(L)'
;VDTGRSGRTAAKVGVKLAQTAEKRQVLCITHLAQIAALAQTHMLIEKQTEGQRTYTRIIPLDHEGRKQELARIMDGGLTESGLKAAEEMLDRH
;
A
#
# COMPACT_ATOMS: atom_id res chain seq x y z
N VAL A 1 -9.00 4.66 -5.98
CA VAL A 1 -9.91 3.58 -5.66
C VAL A 1 -10.89 4.04 -4.60
N ASP A 2 -12.06 3.49 -4.63
CA ASP A 2 -13.17 3.96 -3.86
C ASP A 2 -12.94 3.91 -2.34
N THR A 3 -13.31 4.99 -1.68
CA THR A 3 -13.31 5.07 -0.23
C THR A 3 -14.69 4.71 0.29
N GLY A 4 -14.79 4.26 1.51
CA GLY A 4 -16.06 3.90 2.11
C GLY A 4 -16.56 2.51 1.76
N ARG A 5 -15.80 1.74 1.02
CA ARG A 5 -16.11 0.34 0.76
C ARG A 5 -15.51 -0.55 1.84
N SER A 6 -16.10 -1.71 2.01
CA SER A 6 -15.59 -2.66 2.98
C SER A 6 -14.24 -3.22 2.52
N GLY A 7 -13.45 -3.75 3.46
CA GLY A 7 -12.19 -4.41 3.13
C GLY A 7 -12.37 -5.56 2.16
N ARG A 8 -13.52 -6.23 2.19
CA ARG A 8 -13.82 -7.31 1.25
C ARG A 8 -13.87 -6.80 -0.19
N THR A 9 -14.51 -5.66 -0.41
CA THR A 9 -14.58 -5.07 -1.75
C THR A 9 -13.19 -4.64 -2.22
N ALA A 10 -12.42 -4.00 -1.34
CA ALA A 10 -11.06 -3.60 -1.65
C ALA A 10 -10.20 -4.80 -2.03
N ALA A 11 -10.32 -5.91 -1.30
CA ALA A 11 -9.57 -7.12 -1.59
C ALA A 11 -9.92 -7.67 -2.98
N LYS A 12 -11.19 -7.64 -3.35
CA LYS A 12 -11.62 -8.11 -4.68
C LYS A 12 -11.05 -7.24 -5.79
N VAL A 13 -11.03 -5.93 -5.60
CA VAL A 13 -10.42 -5.00 -6.56
C VAL A 13 -8.94 -5.30 -6.70
N GLY A 14 -8.25 -5.50 -5.57
CA GLY A 14 -6.83 -5.83 -5.57
C GLY A 14 -6.52 -7.11 -6.34
N VAL A 15 -7.32 -8.15 -6.14
CA VAL A 15 -7.14 -9.42 -6.86
C VAL A 15 -7.28 -9.22 -8.36
N LYS A 16 -8.28 -8.45 -8.79
CA LYS A 16 -8.47 -8.15 -10.21
C LYS A 16 -7.28 -7.39 -10.79
N LEU A 17 -6.75 -6.42 -10.06
CA LEU A 17 -5.58 -5.68 -10.50
C LEU A 17 -4.36 -6.59 -10.62
N ALA A 18 -4.17 -7.48 -9.64
CA ALA A 18 -3.05 -8.42 -9.66
C ALA A 18 -3.14 -9.37 -10.85
N GLN A 19 -4.34 -9.86 -11.16
CA GLN A 19 -4.56 -10.72 -12.31
C GLN A 19 -4.25 -10.00 -13.62
N THR A 20 -4.67 -8.75 -13.72
CA THR A 20 -4.37 -7.93 -14.89
C THR A 20 -2.87 -7.71 -15.05
N ALA A 21 -2.16 -7.53 -13.92
CA ALA A 21 -0.73 -7.28 -13.90
C ALA A 21 0.10 -8.48 -14.35
N GLU A 22 -0.48 -9.68 -14.37
CA GLU A 22 0.23 -10.86 -14.86
C GLU A 22 0.62 -10.73 -16.33
N LYS A 23 -0.17 -10.00 -17.10
CA LYS A 23 0.04 -9.85 -18.54
C LYS A 23 0.29 -8.42 -18.97
N ARG A 24 0.16 -7.48 -18.08
CA ARG A 24 0.29 -6.05 -18.37
C ARG A 24 0.94 -5.35 -17.20
N GLN A 25 1.56 -4.21 -17.47
CA GLN A 25 2.03 -3.34 -16.41
C GLN A 25 0.84 -2.55 -15.87
N VAL A 26 0.63 -2.63 -14.56
CA VAL A 26 -0.45 -1.90 -13.88
C VAL A 26 0.16 -0.98 -12.84
N LEU A 27 -0.19 0.29 -12.90
CA LEU A 27 0.17 1.28 -11.88
C LEU A 27 -1.11 1.68 -11.15
N CYS A 28 -1.10 1.48 -9.84
CA CYS A 28 -2.26 1.81 -9.01
C CYS A 28 -1.84 2.72 -7.87
N ILE A 29 -2.57 3.82 -7.70
CA ILE A 29 -2.38 4.73 -6.57
C ILE A 29 -3.53 4.46 -5.61
N THR A 30 -3.20 4.08 -4.39
CA THR A 30 -4.23 3.71 -3.42
C THR A 30 -3.80 4.07 -2.00
N HIS A 31 -4.80 4.25 -1.14
CA HIS A 31 -4.60 4.38 0.30
C HIS A 31 -5.19 3.18 1.04
N LEU A 32 -5.49 2.10 0.33
CA LEU A 32 -6.08 0.89 0.91
C LEU A 32 -5.03 -0.20 1.02
N ALA A 33 -4.80 -0.65 2.26
CA ALA A 33 -3.78 -1.65 2.54
C ALA A 33 -4.01 -2.95 1.78
N GLN A 34 -5.26 -3.38 1.65
CA GLN A 34 -5.60 -4.63 0.98
C GLN A 34 -5.19 -4.63 -0.50
N ILE A 35 -5.21 -3.46 -1.13
CA ILE A 35 -4.78 -3.33 -2.52
C ILE A 35 -3.26 -3.22 -2.58
N ALA A 36 -2.67 -2.38 -1.73
CA ALA A 36 -1.23 -2.19 -1.72
C ALA A 36 -0.46 -3.48 -1.42
N ALA A 37 -1.02 -4.33 -0.56
CA ALA A 37 -0.37 -5.58 -0.18
C ALA A 37 -0.20 -6.55 -1.36
N LEU A 38 -1.02 -6.42 -2.39
CA LEU A 38 -0.97 -7.29 -3.56
C LEU A 38 0.04 -6.83 -4.61
N ALA A 39 0.62 -5.65 -4.45
CA ALA A 39 1.55 -5.12 -5.43
C ALA A 39 2.84 -5.92 -5.46
N GLN A 40 3.39 -6.13 -6.65
CA GLN A 40 4.72 -6.72 -6.80
C GLN A 40 5.80 -5.73 -6.39
N THR A 41 5.56 -4.46 -6.70
CA THR A 41 6.44 -3.37 -6.31
C THR A 41 5.60 -2.31 -5.60
N HIS A 42 6.02 -1.93 -4.42
CA HIS A 42 5.32 -0.94 -3.61
C HIS A 42 6.21 0.28 -3.44
N MET A 43 5.68 1.44 -3.79
CA MET A 43 6.39 2.71 -3.65
C MET A 43 5.58 3.65 -2.78
N LEU A 44 6.29 4.34 -1.89
CA LEU A 44 5.69 5.36 -1.03
C LEU A 44 5.82 6.71 -1.70
N ILE A 45 4.73 7.46 -1.76
CA ILE A 45 4.74 8.83 -2.26
C ILE A 45 4.72 9.77 -1.06
N GLU A 46 5.75 10.60 -0.96
CA GLU A 46 5.92 11.55 0.12
C GLU A 46 6.01 12.96 -0.42
N LYS A 47 5.28 13.86 0.22
CA LYS A 47 5.43 15.29 -0.08
C LYS A 47 6.25 15.93 1.02
N GLN A 48 7.26 16.69 0.62
CA GLN A 48 8.11 17.42 1.55
C GLN A 48 8.10 18.89 1.17
N THR A 49 7.99 19.73 2.18
CA THR A 49 8.04 21.18 1.99
C THR A 49 9.35 21.69 2.57
N GLU A 50 10.10 22.43 1.76
CA GLU A 50 11.36 23.01 2.17
C GLU A 50 11.33 24.48 1.78
N GLY A 51 11.18 25.36 2.78
CA GLY A 51 10.95 26.78 2.52
C GLY A 51 9.61 26.98 1.81
N GLN A 52 9.65 27.59 0.61
CA GLN A 52 8.45 27.80 -0.20
C GLN A 52 8.27 26.73 -1.28
N ARG A 53 9.15 25.73 -1.29
CA ARG A 53 9.08 24.66 -2.30
C ARG A 53 8.48 23.40 -1.72
N THR A 54 7.67 22.74 -2.54
CA THR A 54 7.12 21.43 -2.22
C THR A 54 7.68 20.43 -3.20
N TYR A 55 8.22 19.34 -2.67
CA TYR A 55 8.79 18.24 -3.46
C TYR A 55 7.96 16.99 -3.27
N THR A 56 7.86 16.23 -4.33
CA THR A 56 7.29 14.88 -4.25
C THR A 56 8.43 13.89 -4.39
N ARG A 57 8.54 12.98 -3.43
CA ARG A 57 9.51 11.89 -3.48
C ARG A 57 8.78 10.59 -3.66
N ILE A 58 9.35 9.72 -4.49
CA ILE A 58 8.85 8.37 -4.69
C ILE A 58 9.91 7.41 -4.16
N ILE A 59 9.58 6.66 -3.14
CA ILE A 59 10.52 5.83 -2.40
C ILE A 59 10.13 4.37 -2.58
N PRO A 60 10.96 3.55 -3.27
CA PRO A 60 10.71 2.12 -3.33
C PRO A 60 10.82 1.51 -1.94
N LEU A 61 9.90 0.61 -1.61
CA LEU A 61 9.87 -0.02 -0.30
C LEU A 61 10.32 -1.47 -0.40
N ASP A 62 11.19 -1.88 0.53
CA ASP A 62 11.52 -3.28 0.71
C ASP A 62 10.44 -3.95 1.58
N HIS A 63 10.62 -5.21 1.93
CA HIS A 63 9.62 -5.95 2.72
C HIS A 63 9.31 -5.25 4.04
N GLU A 64 10.35 -4.84 4.76
CA GLU A 64 10.17 -4.17 6.06
C GLU A 64 9.48 -2.82 5.89
N GLY A 65 9.87 -2.05 4.88
CA GLY A 65 9.23 -0.78 4.57
C GLY A 65 7.77 -0.95 4.20
N ARG A 66 7.44 -1.99 3.43
CA ARG A 66 6.06 -2.31 3.07
C ARG A 66 5.21 -2.64 4.30
N LYS A 67 5.78 -3.44 5.20
CA LYS A 67 5.10 -3.81 6.43
C LYS A 67 4.77 -2.57 7.25
N GLN A 68 5.74 -1.67 7.42
CA GLN A 68 5.54 -0.45 8.18
C GLN A 68 4.49 0.46 7.52
N GLU A 69 4.54 0.61 6.19
CA GLU A 69 3.59 1.46 5.49
C GLU A 69 2.17 0.89 5.56
N LEU A 70 2.01 -0.41 5.42
CA LEU A 70 0.70 -1.05 5.55
C LEU A 70 0.14 -0.87 6.96
N ALA A 71 0.98 -1.02 7.98
CA ALA A 71 0.56 -0.80 9.36
C ALA A 71 0.11 0.64 9.58
N ARG A 72 0.85 1.60 9.02
CA ARG A 72 0.50 3.01 9.12
C ARG A 72 -0.86 3.29 8.47
N ILE A 73 -1.10 2.71 7.31
CA ILE A 73 -2.38 2.89 6.60
C ILE A 73 -3.54 2.32 7.43
N MET A 74 -3.34 1.15 8.02
CA MET A 74 -4.42 0.48 8.76
C MET A 74 -4.70 1.13 10.11
N ASP A 75 -3.65 1.45 10.87
CA ASP A 75 -3.79 1.91 12.25
C ASP A 75 -3.38 3.36 12.46
N GLY A 76 -2.85 4.01 11.43
CA GLY A 76 -2.34 5.37 11.57
C GLY A 76 -1.03 5.47 12.33
N GLY A 77 -0.40 4.34 12.68
CA GLY A 77 0.85 4.33 13.42
C GLY A 77 1.48 2.95 13.42
N LEU A 78 2.68 2.88 14.03
CA LEU A 78 3.45 1.64 14.08
C LEU A 78 3.21 0.91 15.40
N THR A 79 2.03 0.32 15.53
CA THR A 79 1.71 -0.51 16.69
C THR A 79 2.16 -1.93 16.45
N GLU A 80 2.41 -2.68 17.53
CA GLU A 80 2.81 -4.07 17.43
C GLU A 80 1.76 -4.91 16.71
N SER A 81 0.49 -4.72 17.06
CA SER A 81 -0.60 -5.46 16.42
C SER A 81 -0.76 -5.08 14.96
N GLY A 82 -0.57 -3.82 14.62
CA GLY A 82 -0.64 -3.35 13.25
C GLY A 82 0.48 -3.92 12.39
N LEU A 83 1.70 -3.97 12.93
CA LEU A 83 2.84 -4.55 12.24
C LEU A 83 2.64 -6.05 12.00
N LYS A 84 2.09 -6.75 12.97
CA LYS A 84 1.79 -8.17 12.82
C LYS A 84 0.73 -8.41 11.77
N ALA A 85 -0.33 -7.62 11.77
CA ALA A 85 -1.39 -7.71 10.76
C ALA A 85 -0.84 -7.43 9.36
N ALA A 86 0.03 -6.44 9.23
CA ALA A 86 0.67 -6.11 7.96
C ALA A 86 1.54 -7.26 7.45
N GLU A 87 2.31 -7.87 8.33
CA GLU A 87 3.15 -9.02 7.98
C GLU A 87 2.30 -10.18 7.47
N GLU A 88 1.22 -10.48 8.16
CA GLU A 88 0.31 -11.54 7.73
C GLU A 88 -0.33 -11.24 6.38
N MET A 89 -0.68 -9.99 6.15
CA MET A 89 -1.26 -9.56 4.89
C MET A 89 -0.29 -9.74 3.72
N LEU A 90 0.99 -9.42 3.93
CA LEU A 90 2.02 -9.61 2.92
C LEU A 90 2.28 -11.08 2.66
N ASP A 91 2.24 -11.90 3.69
CA ASP A 91 2.52 -13.34 3.58
C ASP A 91 1.43 -14.09 2.80
N ARG A 92 0.20 -13.57 2.76
CA ARG A 92 -0.88 -14.19 2.00
C ARG A 92 -0.69 -14.05 0.50
N HIS A 93 0.12 -13.13 0.10
CA HIS A 93 0.28 -12.76 -1.30
C HIS A 93 1.74 -12.79 -1.69
#